data_818a1528bd97dc335efb9216f0109a1e
#
_entry.id   818a1528bd97dc335efb9216f0109a1e
#
_cell.length_a   1.000
_cell.length_b   1.000
_cell.length_c   1.000
_cell.angle_alpha   90.00
_cell.angle_beta   90.00
_cell.angle_gamma   90.00
#
_symmetry.space_group_name_H-M   'P 1'
#
loop_
_entity.id
_entity.type
_entity.pdbx_description
1 polymer ?
#
loop_
_entity_poly.entity_id
_entity_poly.type
_entity_poly.pdbx_seq_one_letter_code
_entity_poly.pdbx_strand_id
1 'polypeptide(L)'
;LAVVTSYNGKGVIDETGPVAVGMLGTWGSKSANRMLGRADVVLVLGASLGPDYLRFRDDGMIDPQRQRIVHVDVDARHAGWVVPVELAITGDVGDVLQQLAAQDLGEARRAERVAAIAANNAEHGFGVLPPVVAAAGTLHYADVVRVLDRTLTPDDMLVLDAGNNRIWVTSMLRLRTPGQLVVPGGIGGM
;
A
#
# COMPACT_ATOMS: atom_id res chain seq x y z
N LEU A 1 3.11 -10.75 -9.03
CA LEU A 1 3.55 -9.46 -8.51
C LEU A 1 2.67 -9.09 -7.31
N ALA A 2 3.25 -8.79 -6.16
CA ALA A 2 2.51 -8.24 -5.04
C ALA A 2 2.42 -6.71 -5.19
N VAL A 3 1.29 -6.11 -4.79
CA VAL A 3 1.10 -4.66 -4.83
C VAL A 3 1.02 -4.12 -3.42
N VAL A 4 1.98 -3.26 -3.10
CA VAL A 4 2.05 -2.47 -1.88
C VAL A 4 1.69 -1.03 -2.23
N THR A 5 0.84 -0.39 -1.47
CA THR A 5 0.48 1.01 -1.71
C THR A 5 1.21 1.94 -0.74
N SER A 6 1.52 3.15 -1.19
CA SER A 6 1.88 4.24 -0.28
C SER A 6 0.62 4.79 0.41
N TYR A 7 0.80 5.67 1.36
CA TYR A 7 -0.31 6.34 2.04
C TYR A 7 -1.24 7.07 1.04
N ASN A 8 -0.65 7.87 0.15
CA ASN A 8 -1.42 8.60 -0.86
C ASN A 8 -1.89 7.72 -2.02
N GLY A 9 -1.26 6.56 -2.22
CA GLY A 9 -1.64 5.57 -3.23
C GLY A 9 -2.66 4.54 -2.75
N LYS A 10 -3.11 4.64 -1.48
CA LYS A 10 -4.11 3.71 -0.96
C LYS A 10 -5.39 3.78 -1.78
N GLY A 11 -5.90 2.60 -2.16
CA GLY A 11 -7.10 2.48 -3.00
C GLY A 11 -6.85 2.67 -4.49
N VAL A 12 -5.60 2.74 -4.96
CA VAL A 12 -5.29 2.75 -6.41
C VAL A 12 -5.61 1.41 -7.08
N ILE A 13 -5.75 0.36 -6.31
CA ILE A 13 -6.18 -0.97 -6.75
C ILE A 13 -7.32 -1.46 -5.86
N ASP A 14 -8.03 -2.49 -6.33
CA ASP A 14 -8.93 -3.27 -5.46
C ASP A 14 -8.10 -4.02 -4.40
N GLU A 15 -8.20 -3.56 -3.15
CA GLU A 15 -7.45 -4.14 -2.03
C GLU A 15 -8.03 -5.48 -1.53
N THR A 16 -9.16 -5.93 -2.08
CA THR A 16 -9.70 -7.28 -1.84
C THR A 16 -9.16 -8.30 -2.82
N GLY A 17 -8.48 -7.85 -3.86
CA GLY A 17 -7.89 -8.68 -4.90
C GLY A 17 -6.66 -9.49 -4.44
N PRO A 18 -6.27 -10.53 -5.20
CA PRO A 18 -5.27 -11.51 -4.79
C PRO A 18 -3.83 -10.99 -4.77
N VAL A 19 -3.58 -9.80 -5.29
CA VAL A 19 -2.23 -9.18 -5.36
C VAL A 19 -2.00 -8.12 -4.29
N ALA A 20 -3.06 -7.70 -3.60
CA ALA A 20 -3.00 -6.65 -2.60
C ALA A 20 -2.40 -7.17 -1.28
N VAL A 21 -1.50 -6.40 -0.70
CA VAL A 21 -0.90 -6.68 0.62
C VAL A 21 -1.04 -5.50 1.59
N GLY A 22 -1.68 -4.43 1.14
CA GLY A 22 -1.97 -3.24 1.93
C GLY A 22 -0.94 -2.12 1.78
N MET A 23 -1.03 -1.17 2.69
CA MET A 23 -0.22 0.04 2.71
C MET A 23 1.11 -0.20 3.45
N LEU A 24 2.20 0.37 2.92
CA LEU A 24 3.51 0.34 3.56
C LEU A 24 3.65 1.41 4.68
N GLY A 25 4.67 1.26 5.49
CA GLY A 25 5.14 2.28 6.40
C GLY A 25 4.77 2.05 7.87
N THR A 26 5.03 3.07 8.70
CA THR A 26 4.81 3.02 10.16
C THR A 26 3.36 2.67 10.51
N TRP A 27 2.42 3.24 9.78
CA TRP A 27 0.99 3.02 9.94
C TRP A 27 0.43 1.99 8.94
N GLY A 28 1.32 1.35 8.21
CA GLY A 28 0.97 0.35 7.22
C GLY A 28 0.69 -1.03 7.80
N SER A 29 0.28 -1.95 6.93
CA SER A 29 0.05 -3.33 7.31
C SER A 29 1.38 -4.07 7.52
N LYS A 30 1.41 -4.97 8.49
CA LYS A 30 2.56 -5.87 8.66
C LYS A 30 2.82 -6.71 7.40
N SER A 31 1.75 -7.10 6.72
CA SER A 31 1.82 -7.85 5.47
C SER A 31 2.58 -7.07 4.39
N ALA A 32 2.23 -5.78 4.17
CA ALA A 32 2.92 -4.94 3.19
C ALA A 32 4.40 -4.77 3.51
N ASN A 33 4.72 -4.42 4.77
CA ASN A 33 6.10 -4.21 5.19
C ASN A 33 6.95 -5.48 5.06
N ARG A 34 6.39 -6.64 5.42
CA ARG A 34 7.08 -7.93 5.29
C ARG A 34 7.24 -8.38 3.85
N MET A 35 6.21 -8.20 3.03
CA MET A 35 6.27 -8.52 1.60
C MET A 35 7.33 -7.66 0.90
N LEU A 36 7.33 -6.36 1.18
CA LEU A 36 8.33 -5.43 0.65
C LEU A 36 9.74 -5.83 1.08
N GLY A 37 9.95 -6.12 2.37
CA GLY A 37 11.24 -6.52 2.90
C GLY A 37 11.78 -7.86 2.36
N ARG A 38 10.93 -8.73 1.80
CA ARG A 38 11.34 -10.01 1.20
C ARG A 38 11.52 -9.98 -0.31
N ALA A 39 11.16 -8.86 -0.95
CA ALA A 39 11.26 -8.72 -2.40
C ALA A 39 12.72 -8.66 -2.86
N ASP A 40 13.05 -9.33 -3.96
CA ASP A 40 14.35 -9.21 -4.63
C ASP A 40 14.37 -8.00 -5.56
N VAL A 41 13.22 -7.67 -6.13
CA VAL A 41 13.03 -6.53 -7.03
C VAL A 41 11.85 -5.70 -6.55
N VAL A 42 12.07 -4.40 -6.43
CA VAL A 42 11.05 -3.42 -6.07
C VAL A 42 10.85 -2.45 -7.22
N LEU A 43 9.65 -2.45 -7.79
CA LEU A 43 9.25 -1.47 -8.79
C LEU A 43 8.42 -0.39 -8.10
N VAL A 44 8.98 0.81 -8.01
CA VAL A 44 8.34 1.99 -7.41
C VAL A 44 7.68 2.79 -8.51
N LEU A 45 6.39 3.06 -8.37
CA LEU A 45 5.57 3.72 -9.38
C LEU A 45 4.92 4.98 -8.77
N GLY A 46 5.43 6.17 -9.12
CA GLY A 46 4.87 7.46 -8.71
C GLY A 46 4.84 7.71 -7.20
N ALA A 47 5.67 7.02 -6.44
CA ALA A 47 5.72 7.16 -4.99
C ALA A 47 7.06 7.72 -4.54
N SER A 48 7.07 8.89 -3.92
CA SER A 48 8.30 9.57 -3.49
C SER A 48 9.13 8.81 -2.44
N LEU A 49 8.55 7.79 -1.79
CA LEU A 49 9.18 7.00 -0.72
C LEU A 49 9.76 7.88 0.41
N GLY A 50 9.02 8.91 0.82
CA GLY A 50 9.44 9.82 1.88
C GLY A 50 9.91 9.10 3.16
N PRO A 51 10.82 9.70 3.95
CA PRO A 51 11.40 9.05 5.13
C PRO A 51 10.35 8.54 6.12
N ASP A 52 9.25 9.27 6.30
CA ASP A 52 8.15 8.90 7.19
C ASP A 52 7.46 7.60 6.76
N TYR A 53 7.35 7.37 5.45
CA TYR A 53 6.77 6.15 4.90
C TYR A 53 7.69 4.95 5.07
N LEU A 54 9.00 5.16 5.00
CA LEU A 54 10.01 4.11 5.15
C LEU A 54 10.50 3.95 6.59
N ARG A 55 9.75 4.44 7.59
CA ARG A 55 10.14 4.35 9.00
C ARG A 55 11.57 4.83 9.24
N PHE A 56 11.92 5.97 8.63
CA PHE A 56 13.26 6.55 8.72
C PHE A 56 14.38 5.61 8.26
N ARG A 57 14.16 4.89 7.14
CA ARG A 57 15.08 3.91 6.56
C ARG A 57 15.22 2.62 7.38
N ASP A 58 14.11 2.03 7.76
CA ASP A 58 14.11 0.68 8.30
C ASP A 58 14.54 -0.32 7.19
N ASP A 59 15.75 -0.84 7.29
CA ASP A 59 16.34 -1.80 6.35
C ASP A 59 15.54 -3.11 6.26
N GLY A 60 14.69 -3.38 7.24
CA GLY A 60 13.74 -4.47 7.19
C GLY A 60 12.60 -4.27 6.17
N MET A 61 12.40 -3.05 5.65
CA MET A 61 11.42 -2.72 4.62
C MET A 61 12.05 -2.59 3.24
N ILE A 62 13.05 -1.73 3.09
CA ILE A 62 13.80 -1.53 1.85
C ILE A 62 15.29 -1.54 2.16
N ASP A 63 16.01 -2.47 1.51
CA ASP A 63 17.44 -2.62 1.61
C ASP A 63 18.08 -2.56 0.20
N PRO A 64 18.65 -1.41 -0.19
CA PRO A 64 19.25 -1.24 -1.51
C PRO A 64 20.49 -2.12 -1.75
N GLN A 65 21.07 -2.69 -0.71
CA GLN A 65 22.21 -3.61 -0.86
C GLN A 65 21.76 -5.01 -1.27
N ARG A 66 20.51 -5.36 -1.00
CA ARG A 66 19.94 -6.68 -1.26
C ARG A 66 18.91 -6.64 -2.39
N GLN A 67 18.18 -5.53 -2.53
CA GLN A 67 17.06 -5.38 -3.45
C GLN A 67 17.46 -4.57 -4.68
N ARG A 68 17.01 -5.00 -5.84
CA ARG A 68 17.09 -4.20 -7.06
C ARG A 68 15.87 -3.26 -7.09
N ILE A 69 16.13 -1.97 -7.05
CA ILE A 69 15.07 -0.96 -6.99
C ILE A 69 15.02 -0.20 -8.31
N VAL A 70 13.87 -0.27 -8.98
CA VAL A 70 13.54 0.52 -10.17
C VAL A 70 12.51 1.56 -9.77
N HIS A 71 12.74 2.83 -10.04
CA HIS A 71 11.87 3.92 -9.64
C HIS A 71 11.40 4.72 -10.85
N VAL A 72 10.11 4.76 -11.06
CA VAL A 72 9.43 5.54 -12.10
C VAL A 72 8.71 6.71 -11.46
N ASP A 73 9.04 7.93 -11.84
CA ASP A 73 8.35 9.14 -11.37
C ASP A 73 8.37 10.21 -12.47
N VAL A 74 7.36 11.06 -12.54
CA VAL A 74 7.35 12.21 -13.46
C VAL A 74 8.34 13.29 -13.04
N ASP A 75 8.68 13.35 -11.75
CA ASP A 75 9.68 14.27 -11.21
C ASP A 75 10.99 13.51 -10.95
N ALA A 76 12.00 13.80 -11.76
CA ALA A 76 13.32 13.20 -11.63
C ALA A 76 13.96 13.39 -10.23
N ARG A 77 13.50 14.36 -9.45
CA ARG A 77 14.03 14.64 -8.10
C ARG A 77 13.55 13.61 -7.07
N HIS A 78 12.45 12.91 -7.35
CA HIS A 78 11.92 11.89 -6.43
C HIS A 78 12.66 10.56 -6.54
N ALA A 79 13.12 10.22 -7.73
CA ALA A 79 13.81 8.95 -7.94
C ALA A 79 15.16 8.92 -7.20
N GLY A 80 15.26 8.04 -6.22
CA GLY A 80 16.50 7.84 -5.45
C GLY A 80 16.80 8.87 -4.38
N TRP A 81 15.89 9.81 -4.07
CA TRP A 81 16.19 10.88 -3.10
C TRP A 81 16.27 10.39 -1.65
N VAL A 82 15.57 9.32 -1.28
CA VAL A 82 15.62 8.72 0.06
C VAL A 82 16.42 7.42 0.07
N VAL A 83 16.19 6.59 -0.94
CA VAL A 83 16.80 5.26 -1.06
C VAL A 83 17.53 5.17 -2.40
N PRO A 84 18.80 4.76 -2.44
CA PRO A 84 19.50 4.53 -3.70
C PRO A 84 18.74 3.55 -4.58
N VAL A 85 18.68 3.84 -5.87
CA VAL A 85 17.98 3.02 -6.87
C VAL A 85 18.96 2.50 -7.92
N GLU A 86 18.71 1.31 -8.45
CA GLU A 86 19.50 0.75 -9.54
C GLU A 86 19.15 1.44 -10.86
N LEU A 87 17.87 1.76 -11.07
CA LEU A 87 17.38 2.41 -12.28
C LEU A 87 16.33 3.45 -11.93
N ALA A 88 16.54 4.68 -12.37
CA ALA A 88 15.58 5.77 -12.33
C ALA A 88 15.00 6.02 -13.72
N ILE A 89 13.69 6.04 -13.85
CA ILE A 89 12.96 6.33 -15.08
C ILE A 89 12.11 7.58 -14.84
N THR A 90 12.40 8.66 -15.57
CA THR A 90 11.56 9.85 -15.55
C THR A 90 10.50 9.72 -16.63
N GLY A 91 9.22 9.64 -16.21
CA GLY A 91 8.11 9.47 -17.11
C GLY A 91 6.78 9.26 -16.40
N ASP A 92 5.71 9.25 -17.18
CA ASP A 92 4.38 8.93 -16.70
C ASP A 92 4.27 7.43 -16.35
N VAL A 93 3.71 7.13 -15.18
CA VAL A 93 3.54 5.75 -14.69
C VAL A 93 2.59 4.97 -15.59
N GLY A 94 1.54 5.60 -16.10
CA GLY A 94 0.57 4.96 -17.00
C GLY A 94 1.24 4.51 -18.30
N ASP A 95 2.09 5.35 -18.89
CA ASP A 95 2.82 5.02 -20.10
C ASP A 95 3.80 3.86 -19.88
N VAL A 96 4.52 3.87 -18.75
CA VAL A 96 5.43 2.78 -18.40
C VAL A 96 4.66 1.47 -18.16
N LEU A 97 3.53 1.53 -17.48
CA LEU A 97 2.69 0.34 -17.25
C LEU A 97 2.11 -0.22 -18.56
N GLN A 98 1.69 0.65 -19.49
CA GLN A 98 1.24 0.20 -20.82
C GLN A 98 2.34 -0.51 -21.59
N GLN A 99 3.57 0.04 -21.58
CA GLN A 99 4.70 -0.58 -22.21
C GLN A 99 5.06 -1.94 -21.57
N LEU A 100 5.02 -2.02 -20.24
CA LEU A 100 5.26 -3.27 -19.52
C LEU A 100 4.17 -4.31 -19.82
N ALA A 101 2.91 -3.89 -19.87
CA ALA A 101 1.79 -4.78 -20.18
C ALA A 101 1.82 -5.34 -21.60
N ALA A 102 2.47 -4.63 -22.53
CA ALA A 102 2.67 -5.08 -23.90
C ALA A 102 3.78 -6.14 -24.02
N GLN A 103 4.58 -6.35 -22.97
CA GLN A 103 5.62 -7.37 -22.97
C GLN A 103 5.05 -8.72 -22.50
N ASP A 104 5.57 -9.80 -23.05
CA ASP A 104 5.34 -11.14 -22.51
C ASP A 104 6.16 -11.30 -21.22
N LEU A 105 5.55 -10.99 -20.08
CA LEU A 105 6.19 -11.14 -18.76
C LEU A 105 6.13 -12.59 -18.26
N GLY A 106 5.59 -13.50 -19.04
CA GLY A 106 5.44 -14.92 -18.72
C GLY A 106 4.45 -15.19 -17.58
N GLU A 107 3.54 -16.08 -17.76
CA GLU A 107 2.62 -16.52 -16.68
C GLU A 107 3.22 -17.57 -15.75
N ALA A 108 4.40 -18.08 -16.08
CA ALA A 108 5.11 -19.02 -15.23
C ALA A 108 5.24 -18.49 -13.80
N ARG A 109 4.77 -19.24 -12.82
CA ARG A 109 4.75 -18.91 -11.39
C ARG A 109 3.68 -17.89 -10.93
N ARG A 110 2.69 -17.53 -11.74
CA ARG A 110 1.61 -16.66 -11.28
C ARG A 110 0.86 -17.27 -10.10
N ALA A 111 0.48 -18.54 -10.20
CA ALA A 111 -0.23 -19.26 -9.13
C ALA A 111 0.61 -19.36 -7.85
N GLU A 112 1.90 -19.68 -7.98
CA GLU A 112 2.84 -19.75 -6.87
C GLU A 112 2.96 -18.39 -6.14
N ARG A 113 3.08 -17.31 -6.91
CA ARG A 113 3.18 -15.94 -6.35
C ARG A 113 1.89 -15.52 -5.65
N VAL A 114 0.73 -15.81 -6.22
CA VAL A 114 -0.57 -15.53 -5.58
C VAL A 114 -0.70 -16.33 -4.29
N ALA A 115 -0.30 -17.60 -4.27
CA ALA A 115 -0.30 -18.42 -3.06
C ALA A 115 0.64 -17.85 -1.98
N ALA A 116 1.84 -17.37 -2.37
CA ALA A 116 2.78 -16.75 -1.45
C ALA A 116 2.23 -15.43 -0.86
N ILE A 117 1.53 -14.62 -1.67
CA ILE A 117 0.84 -13.41 -1.20
C ILE A 117 -0.26 -13.78 -0.20
N ALA A 118 -1.09 -14.75 -0.52
CA ALA A 118 -2.16 -15.22 0.35
C ALA A 118 -1.62 -15.74 1.70
N ALA A 119 -0.55 -16.51 1.67
CA ALA A 119 0.12 -17.01 2.88
C ALA A 119 0.68 -15.87 3.74
N ASN A 120 1.36 -14.88 3.12
CA ASN A 120 1.86 -13.71 3.82
C ASN A 120 0.72 -12.85 4.43
N ASN A 121 -0.38 -12.68 3.70
CA ASN A 121 -1.55 -11.95 4.20
C ASN A 121 -2.20 -12.67 5.39
N ALA A 122 -2.31 -13.98 5.34
CA ALA A 122 -2.85 -14.80 6.43
C ALA A 122 -1.94 -14.75 7.67
N GLU A 123 -0.62 -14.88 7.49
CA GLU A 123 0.37 -14.83 8.59
C GLU A 123 0.37 -13.47 9.29
N HIS A 124 0.21 -12.38 8.53
CA HIS A 124 0.34 -11.01 9.05
C HIS A 124 -0.97 -10.26 9.21
N GLY A 125 -2.10 -10.93 9.00
CA GLY A 125 -3.43 -10.43 9.31
C GLY A 125 -3.97 -9.36 8.35
N PHE A 126 -3.46 -9.27 7.10
CA PHE A 126 -4.05 -8.35 6.12
C PHE A 126 -5.45 -8.79 5.73
N GLY A 127 -6.40 -7.87 5.81
CA GLY A 127 -7.82 -8.14 5.53
C GLY A 127 -8.59 -8.77 6.69
N VAL A 128 -7.93 -8.98 7.84
CA VAL A 128 -8.57 -9.47 9.06
C VAL A 128 -8.55 -8.34 10.09
N LEU A 129 -9.71 -7.83 10.43
CA LEU A 129 -9.83 -6.86 11.52
C LEU A 129 -9.67 -7.60 12.86
N PRO A 130 -8.78 -7.13 13.76
CA PRO A 130 -8.53 -7.80 15.01
C PRO A 130 -9.82 -7.86 15.85
N PRO A 131 -10.04 -8.96 16.58
CA PRO A 131 -11.09 -8.98 17.59
C PRO A 131 -10.79 -7.93 18.65
N VAL A 132 -11.79 -7.14 19.01
CA VAL A 132 -11.64 -6.09 19.99
C VAL A 132 -12.66 -6.27 21.09
N VAL A 133 -12.21 -6.16 22.33
CA VAL A 133 -13.07 -6.04 23.49
C VAL A 133 -13.08 -4.56 23.88
N ALA A 134 -14.13 -3.86 23.49
CA ALA A 134 -14.36 -2.48 23.95
C ALA A 134 -14.83 -2.50 25.40
N ALA A 135 -14.48 -1.47 26.18
CA ALA A 135 -15.07 -1.27 27.49
C ALA A 135 -16.58 -1.05 27.36
N ALA A 136 -17.34 -1.48 28.37
CA ALA A 136 -18.81 -1.35 28.35
C ALA A 136 -19.24 0.10 28.09
N GLY A 137 -20.10 0.30 27.09
CA GLY A 137 -20.59 1.63 26.68
C GLY A 137 -19.64 2.44 25.77
N THR A 138 -18.53 1.85 25.29
CA THR A 138 -17.62 2.49 24.35
C THR A 138 -17.59 1.74 23.02
N LEU A 139 -17.25 2.47 21.94
CA LEU A 139 -16.96 1.89 20.64
C LEU A 139 -15.44 1.89 20.42
N HIS A 140 -14.93 0.77 19.94
CA HIS A 140 -13.56 0.72 19.48
C HIS A 140 -13.49 1.11 17.99
N TYR A 141 -12.45 1.83 17.58
CA TYR A 141 -12.27 2.27 16.19
C TYR A 141 -12.30 1.12 15.18
N ALA A 142 -11.82 -0.06 15.54
CA ALA A 142 -11.91 -1.24 14.66
C ALA A 142 -13.36 -1.66 14.39
N ASP A 143 -14.29 -1.38 15.28
CA ASP A 143 -15.72 -1.63 15.07
C ASP A 143 -16.29 -0.64 14.04
N VAL A 144 -15.86 0.61 14.09
CA VAL A 144 -16.22 1.62 13.09
C VAL A 144 -15.70 1.21 11.71
N VAL A 145 -14.42 0.80 11.62
CA VAL A 145 -13.84 0.33 10.35
C VAL A 145 -14.58 -0.92 9.85
N ARG A 146 -14.96 -1.83 10.76
CA ARG A 146 -15.73 -3.04 10.42
C ARG A 146 -17.11 -2.72 9.84
N VAL A 147 -17.76 -1.68 10.37
CA VAL A 147 -19.03 -1.18 9.81
C VAL A 147 -18.77 -0.58 8.44
N LEU A 148 -17.78 0.29 8.29
CA LEU A 148 -17.43 0.88 6.99
C LEU A 148 -17.13 -0.18 5.93
N ASP A 149 -16.33 -1.22 6.25
CA ASP A 149 -15.99 -2.30 5.32
C ASP A 149 -17.22 -3.08 4.82
N ARG A 150 -18.30 -3.11 5.61
CA ARG A 150 -19.57 -3.79 5.28
C ARG A 150 -20.56 -2.91 4.54
N THR A 151 -20.52 -1.59 4.80
CA THR A 151 -21.54 -0.66 4.31
C THR A 151 -21.12 0.12 3.09
N LEU A 152 -19.83 0.36 2.92
CA LEU A 152 -19.32 1.08 1.74
C LEU A 152 -19.56 0.26 0.46
N THR A 153 -20.19 0.90 -0.50
CA THR A 153 -20.38 0.42 -1.86
C THR A 153 -19.30 0.99 -2.79
N PRO A 154 -19.11 0.46 -3.99
CA PRO A 154 -18.18 1.02 -4.97
C PRO A 154 -18.42 2.48 -5.32
N ASP A 155 -19.67 2.95 -5.20
CA ASP A 155 -20.08 4.31 -5.56
C ASP A 155 -19.90 5.33 -4.42
N ASP A 156 -19.56 4.86 -3.22
CA ASP A 156 -19.33 5.72 -2.06
C ASP A 156 -17.92 6.32 -2.08
N MET A 157 -17.81 7.56 -1.67
CA MET A 157 -16.55 8.25 -1.46
C MET A 157 -16.37 8.52 0.04
N LEU A 158 -15.24 8.07 0.59
CA LEU A 158 -14.86 8.32 1.97
C LEU A 158 -13.85 9.47 2.02
N VAL A 159 -14.19 10.53 2.74
CA VAL A 159 -13.30 11.65 2.99
C VAL A 159 -12.84 11.60 4.45
N LEU A 160 -11.52 11.58 4.66
CA LEU A 160 -10.94 11.52 6.00
C LEU A 160 -10.24 12.84 6.35
N ASP A 161 -10.53 13.35 7.53
CA ASP A 161 -9.79 14.46 8.10
C ASP A 161 -8.53 13.98 8.84
N ALA A 162 -7.70 14.91 9.27
CA ALA A 162 -6.52 14.64 10.07
C ALA A 162 -6.87 14.01 11.42
N GLY A 163 -5.94 13.23 11.98
CA GLY A 163 -6.07 12.61 13.30
C GLY A 163 -6.01 11.08 13.27
N ASN A 164 -6.31 10.46 14.40
CA ASN A 164 -6.22 9.01 14.57
C ASN A 164 -7.23 8.23 13.70
N ASN A 165 -8.38 8.81 13.41
CA ASN A 165 -9.37 8.25 12.48
C ASN A 165 -8.74 7.88 11.14
N ARG A 166 -7.90 8.77 10.62
CA ARG A 166 -7.18 8.58 9.35
C ARG A 166 -6.26 7.36 9.42
N ILE A 167 -5.48 7.24 10.50
CA ILE A 167 -4.55 6.11 10.70
C ILE A 167 -5.31 4.79 10.70
N TRP A 168 -6.39 4.69 11.46
CA TRP A 168 -7.16 3.45 11.58
C TRP A 168 -7.84 3.05 10.29
N VAL A 169 -8.45 4.00 9.59
CA VAL A 169 -9.11 3.72 8.33
C VAL A 169 -8.08 3.32 7.26
N THR A 170 -7.00 4.09 7.12
CA THR A 170 -6.00 3.78 6.08
C THR A 170 -5.23 2.48 6.33
N SER A 171 -5.04 2.08 7.59
CA SER A 171 -4.34 0.83 7.92
C SER A 171 -5.24 -0.41 7.85
N MET A 172 -6.54 -0.28 8.09
CA MET A 172 -7.43 -1.42 8.31
C MET A 172 -8.52 -1.58 7.24
N LEU A 173 -9.04 -0.49 6.66
CA LEU A 173 -10.09 -0.57 5.64
C LEU A 173 -9.50 -1.04 4.32
N ARG A 174 -10.20 -1.95 3.64
CA ARG A 174 -9.88 -2.36 2.27
C ARG A 174 -10.80 -1.65 1.28
N LEU A 175 -10.22 -0.92 0.38
CA LEU A 175 -10.94 -0.20 -0.67
C LEU A 175 -11.12 -1.10 -1.90
N ARG A 176 -12.26 -0.97 -2.57
CA ARG A 176 -12.64 -1.83 -3.70
C ARG A 176 -12.52 -1.12 -5.04
N THR A 177 -12.56 0.21 -5.03
CA THR A 177 -12.61 1.01 -6.24
C THR A 177 -11.60 2.16 -6.17
N PRO A 178 -10.83 2.42 -7.23
CA PRO A 178 -9.98 3.59 -7.31
C PRO A 178 -10.75 4.89 -7.08
N GLY A 179 -10.16 5.82 -6.31
CA GLY A 179 -10.79 7.10 -5.99
C GLY A 179 -11.82 7.08 -4.85
N GLN A 180 -12.08 5.93 -4.27
CA GLN A 180 -13.01 5.77 -3.14
C GLN A 180 -12.55 6.48 -1.86
N LEU A 181 -11.26 6.78 -1.73
CA LEU A 181 -10.69 7.46 -0.58
C LEU A 181 -10.10 8.82 -0.97
N VAL A 182 -10.53 9.86 -0.28
CA VAL A 182 -9.92 11.19 -0.33
C VAL A 182 -9.33 11.51 1.02
N VAL A 183 -8.03 11.75 1.03
CA VAL A 183 -7.30 12.17 2.22
C VAL A 183 -6.73 13.57 1.96
N PRO A 184 -7.24 14.62 2.60
CA PRO A 184 -6.63 15.94 2.52
C PRO A 184 -5.21 15.87 3.08
N GLY A 185 -4.31 16.64 2.53
CA GLY A 185 -2.90 16.70 2.96
C GLY A 185 -2.74 17.04 4.44
N GLY A 186 -1.56 17.42 4.88
CA GLY A 186 -1.26 17.65 6.30
C GLY A 186 -1.93 18.86 6.97
N ILE A 187 -2.81 19.58 6.29
CA ILE A 187 -3.41 20.84 6.79
C ILE A 187 -4.72 20.59 7.58
N GLY A 188 -5.26 19.39 7.52
CA GLY A 188 -6.59 19.12 8.08
C GLY A 188 -7.72 19.52 7.12
N GLY A 189 -8.84 18.82 7.20
CA GLY A 189 -10.00 19.02 6.30
C GLY A 189 -10.96 20.11 6.77
N MET A 190 -10.80 20.62 7.98
CA MET A 190 -11.63 21.67 8.58
C MET A 190 -10.83 22.90 8.90
#